data_3fbad7894694d52bc17f2295d7196196
#
_entry.id   3fbad7894694d52bc17f2295d7196196
#
_cell.length_a   1.000
_cell.length_b   1.000
_cell.length_c   1.000
_cell.angle_alpha   90.00
_cell.angle_beta   90.00
_cell.angle_gamma   90.00
#
_symmetry.space_group_name_H-M   'P 1'
#
loop_
_entity.id
_entity.type
_entity.pdbx_description
1 polymer ?
#
loop_
_entity_poly.entity_id
_entity_poly.type
_entity_poly.pdbx_seq_one_letter_code
_entity_poly.pdbx_strand_id
1 'polypeptide(L)'
;MTFHPSTDSIIPLPPDIVTNVLGVSYAHVQSSDGGDLYLTPFGVTHFDLLQIENWYEPNWFRSNKRRLEGTSAVHWVPTKELKGKKLDLVVKNCRVGEDVPLATHTLKEFLNTEFNSPWEEFALVMEMRSGAFGPSHIAIRTQEPLGIYVPP
;
A
#
# COMPACT_ATOMS: atom_id res chain seq x y z
N MET A 1 -22.95 -25.71 3.61
CA MET A 1 -21.89 -25.05 2.87
C MET A 1 -20.78 -24.72 3.86
N THR A 2 -19.75 -25.51 3.87
CA THR A 2 -18.55 -25.29 4.68
C THR A 2 -17.65 -24.30 3.93
N PHE A 3 -17.57 -23.08 4.44
CA PHE A 3 -16.55 -22.12 4.01
C PHE A 3 -15.19 -22.65 4.49
N HIS A 4 -14.42 -23.19 3.58
CA HIS A 4 -12.98 -23.33 3.81
C HIS A 4 -12.37 -21.96 3.66
N PRO A 5 -11.68 -21.42 4.67
CA PRO A 5 -10.84 -20.25 4.45
C PRO A 5 -9.77 -20.66 3.46
N SER A 6 -9.73 -19.99 2.31
CA SER A 6 -8.60 -20.06 1.41
C SER A 6 -7.38 -19.69 2.21
N THR A 7 -6.54 -20.64 2.50
CA THR A 7 -5.17 -20.38 2.92
C THR A 7 -4.50 -19.76 1.70
N ASP A 8 -4.61 -18.42 1.57
CA ASP A 8 -3.78 -17.68 0.66
C ASP A 8 -2.34 -17.99 1.05
N SER A 9 -1.73 -18.83 0.26
CA SER A 9 -0.34 -19.21 0.45
C SER A 9 0.51 -17.97 0.23
N ILE A 10 0.91 -17.34 1.33
CA ILE A 10 1.87 -16.23 1.29
C ILE A 10 3.13 -16.77 0.64
N ILE A 11 3.44 -16.26 -0.56
CA ILE A 11 4.67 -16.62 -1.25
C ILE A 11 5.83 -16.02 -0.45
N PRO A 12 6.80 -16.83 0.00
CA PRO A 12 7.96 -16.32 0.70
C PRO A 12 8.74 -15.35 -0.21
N LEU A 13 9.14 -14.23 0.35
CA LEU A 13 9.93 -13.22 -0.37
C LEU A 13 11.31 -13.77 -0.71
N PRO A 14 11.83 -13.49 -1.94
CA PRO A 14 13.20 -13.86 -2.29
C PRO A 14 14.20 -13.16 -1.35
N PRO A 15 15.15 -13.88 -0.73
CA PRO A 15 16.02 -13.31 0.28
C PRO A 15 16.91 -12.16 -0.18
N ASP A 16 17.25 -12.11 -1.46
CA ASP A 16 18.20 -11.14 -2.01
C ASP A 16 17.63 -9.71 -2.15
N ILE A 17 16.31 -9.56 -2.07
CA ILE A 17 15.64 -8.27 -2.24
C ILE A 17 14.76 -7.87 -1.05
N VAL A 18 14.88 -8.59 0.06
CA VAL A 18 14.08 -8.33 1.25
C VAL A 18 14.63 -7.15 2.04
N THR A 19 13.75 -6.19 2.29
CA THR A 19 14.00 -5.06 3.21
C THR A 19 12.97 -5.11 4.32
N ASN A 20 13.40 -4.96 5.57
CA ASN A 20 12.50 -4.91 6.72
C ASN A 20 12.36 -3.48 7.21
N VAL A 21 11.12 -3.00 7.29
CA VAL A 21 10.81 -1.67 7.82
C VAL A 21 9.69 -1.80 8.83
N LEU A 22 9.94 -1.36 10.05
CA LEU A 22 8.99 -1.41 11.17
C LEU A 22 8.36 -2.80 11.38
N GLY A 23 9.15 -3.85 11.23
CA GLY A 23 8.71 -5.23 11.40
C GLY A 23 7.98 -5.84 10.21
N VAL A 24 7.81 -5.13 9.11
CA VAL A 24 7.22 -5.63 7.86
C VAL A 24 8.31 -5.91 6.85
N SER A 25 8.27 -7.10 6.25
CA SER A 25 9.19 -7.49 5.18
C SER A 25 8.65 -7.10 3.82
N TYR A 26 9.47 -6.40 3.04
CA TYR A 26 9.15 -5.96 1.68
C TYR A 26 10.14 -6.53 0.68
N ALA A 27 9.63 -6.88 -0.49
CA ALA A 27 10.48 -7.06 -1.66
C ALA A 27 10.73 -5.68 -2.30
N HIS A 28 11.97 -5.23 -2.30
CA HIS A 28 12.36 -3.96 -2.90
C HIS A 28 12.80 -4.17 -4.35
N VAL A 29 12.15 -3.49 -5.26
CA VAL A 29 12.48 -3.50 -6.70
C VAL A 29 12.52 -2.08 -7.24
N GLN A 30 13.47 -1.81 -8.12
CA GLN A 30 13.50 -0.55 -8.84
C GLN A 30 12.49 -0.56 -9.97
N SER A 31 11.69 0.51 -10.04
CA SER A 31 10.69 0.69 -11.10
C SER A 31 11.32 1.16 -12.41
N SER A 32 10.60 0.98 -13.51
CA SER A 32 11.05 1.40 -14.86
C SER A 32 11.25 2.91 -15.00
N ASP A 33 10.61 3.71 -14.17
CA ASP A 33 10.75 5.17 -14.14
C ASP A 33 11.89 5.68 -13.23
N GLY A 34 12.62 4.75 -12.59
CA GLY A 34 13.70 5.05 -11.66
C GLY A 34 13.29 5.20 -10.19
N GLY A 35 12.00 5.09 -9.89
CA GLY A 35 11.51 5.05 -8.51
C GLY A 35 11.70 3.70 -7.85
N ASP A 36 11.28 3.58 -6.62
CA ASP A 36 11.40 2.37 -5.81
C ASP A 36 10.03 1.81 -5.44
N LEU A 37 9.85 0.52 -5.67
CA LEU A 37 8.64 -0.21 -5.33
C LEU A 37 8.94 -1.23 -4.22
N TYR A 38 8.20 -1.14 -3.13
CA TYR A 38 8.31 -2.05 -1.98
C TYR A 38 7.03 -2.87 -1.89
N LEU A 39 7.11 -4.16 -2.17
CA LEU A 39 5.97 -5.07 -2.18
C LEU A 39 5.92 -5.90 -0.90
N THR A 40 4.76 -5.95 -0.27
CA THR A 40 4.49 -6.89 0.82
C THR A 40 4.39 -8.31 0.29
N PRO A 41 4.35 -9.33 1.16
CA PRO A 41 4.05 -10.70 0.72
C PRO A 41 2.73 -10.84 -0.05
N PHE A 42 1.74 -10.00 0.22
CA PHE A 42 0.50 -9.92 -0.57
C PHE A 42 0.74 -9.33 -1.96
N GLY A 43 1.56 -8.27 -2.03
CA GLY A 43 1.85 -7.60 -3.29
C GLY A 43 2.72 -8.44 -4.24
N VAL A 44 3.62 -9.25 -3.70
CA VAL A 44 4.48 -10.12 -4.52
C VAL A 44 3.68 -11.11 -5.38
N THR A 45 2.53 -11.56 -4.90
CA THR A 45 1.63 -12.43 -5.68
C THR A 45 1.11 -11.76 -6.94
N HIS A 46 1.15 -10.44 -7.00
CA HIS A 46 0.69 -9.61 -8.13
C HIS A 46 1.83 -8.79 -8.73
N PHE A 47 3.04 -9.31 -8.68
CA PHE A 47 4.25 -8.59 -9.05
C PHE A 47 4.15 -7.87 -10.40
N ASP A 48 3.71 -8.57 -11.44
CA ASP A 48 3.64 -8.01 -12.79
C ASP A 48 2.59 -6.90 -12.92
N LEU A 49 1.43 -7.07 -12.29
CA LEU A 49 0.36 -6.08 -12.31
C LEU A 49 0.69 -4.82 -11.52
N LEU A 50 1.53 -4.94 -10.49
CA LEU A 50 1.93 -3.84 -9.63
C LEU A 50 3.12 -3.04 -10.14
N GLN A 51 3.69 -3.42 -11.28
CA GLN A 51 4.69 -2.59 -11.94
C GLN A 51 4.09 -1.24 -12.31
N ILE A 52 4.86 -0.17 -12.12
CA ILE A 52 4.37 1.22 -12.17
C ILE A 52 3.69 1.58 -13.50
N GLU A 53 4.17 1.05 -14.61
CA GLU A 53 3.59 1.25 -15.93
C GLU A 53 2.16 0.72 -16.09
N ASN A 54 1.72 -0.16 -15.18
CA ASN A 54 0.41 -0.80 -15.25
C ASN A 54 -0.70 -0.09 -14.45
N TRP A 55 -0.34 0.87 -13.61
CA TRP A 55 -1.34 1.58 -12.83
C TRP A 55 -1.04 3.06 -12.60
N TYR A 56 0.20 3.50 -12.66
CA TYR A 56 0.64 4.87 -12.36
C TYR A 56 1.25 5.59 -13.57
N GLU A 57 1.24 4.99 -14.74
CA GLU A 57 1.59 5.69 -15.98
C GLU A 57 0.67 6.91 -16.13
N PRO A 58 1.20 8.13 -16.43
CA PRO A 58 0.46 9.38 -16.29
C PRO A 58 -0.86 9.44 -17.06
N ASN A 59 -0.89 8.96 -18.29
CA ASN A 59 -2.13 8.98 -19.11
C ASN A 59 -3.13 7.95 -18.59
N TRP A 60 -2.68 6.76 -18.24
CA TRP A 60 -3.54 5.72 -17.67
C TRP A 60 -4.14 6.16 -16.35
N PHE A 61 -3.30 6.62 -15.44
CA PHE A 61 -3.73 7.07 -14.11
C PHE A 61 -4.76 8.20 -14.21
N ARG A 62 -4.47 9.22 -15.01
CA ARG A 62 -5.37 10.35 -15.21
C ARG A 62 -6.74 9.94 -15.78
N SER A 63 -6.75 9.01 -16.74
CA SER A 63 -7.97 8.58 -17.42
C SER A 63 -8.82 7.59 -16.62
N ASN A 64 -8.21 6.84 -15.70
CA ASN A 64 -8.87 5.71 -15.05
C ASN A 64 -9.06 5.90 -13.54
N LYS A 65 -8.39 6.86 -12.90
CA LYS A 65 -8.55 7.11 -11.47
C LYS A 65 -9.94 7.64 -11.14
N ARG A 66 -10.47 7.18 -10.02
CA ARG A 66 -11.69 7.73 -9.42
C ARG A 66 -11.40 8.09 -7.97
N ARG A 67 -11.63 9.35 -7.61
CA ARG A 67 -11.44 9.79 -6.23
C ARG A 67 -12.45 9.12 -5.31
N LEU A 68 -11.96 8.61 -4.20
CA LEU A 68 -12.78 8.10 -3.10
C LEU A 68 -12.98 9.19 -2.06
N GLU A 69 -14.11 9.16 -1.38
CA GLU A 69 -14.39 10.09 -0.28
C GLU A 69 -13.45 9.82 0.90
N GLY A 70 -12.95 10.87 1.49
CA GLY A 70 -12.05 10.80 2.64
C GLY A 70 -11.25 12.09 2.83
N THR A 71 -10.50 12.16 3.93
CA THR A 71 -9.66 13.32 4.30
C THR A 71 -8.35 13.38 3.52
N SER A 72 -7.89 12.25 3.00
CA SER A 72 -6.66 12.12 2.21
C SER A 72 -6.96 11.97 0.72
N ALA A 73 -5.97 12.24 -0.13
CA ALA A 73 -6.09 11.99 -1.56
C ALA A 73 -6.02 10.48 -1.84
N VAL A 74 -7.17 9.83 -1.83
CA VAL A 74 -7.35 8.40 -2.07
C VAL A 74 -8.09 8.19 -3.38
N HIS A 75 -7.55 7.32 -4.22
CA HIS A 75 -8.12 7.01 -5.53
C HIS A 75 -8.30 5.51 -5.71
N TRP A 76 -9.40 5.13 -6.33
CA TRP A 76 -9.55 3.83 -6.94
C TRP A 76 -8.94 3.87 -8.34
N VAL A 77 -8.08 2.90 -8.65
CA VAL A 77 -7.40 2.81 -9.94
C VAL A 77 -7.33 1.34 -10.36
N PRO A 78 -7.90 0.97 -11.51
CA PRO A 78 -7.68 -0.37 -12.05
C PRO A 78 -6.29 -0.46 -12.65
N THR A 79 -5.66 -1.61 -12.57
CA THR A 79 -4.46 -1.89 -13.38
C THR A 79 -4.85 -2.12 -14.84
N LYS A 80 -3.87 -2.01 -15.73
CA LYS A 80 -3.99 -2.57 -17.08
C LYS A 80 -4.18 -4.08 -16.97
N GLU A 81 -4.86 -4.64 -17.95
CA GLU A 81 -5.04 -6.09 -18.02
C GLU A 81 -3.77 -6.76 -18.56
N LEU A 82 -3.26 -7.74 -17.83
CA LEU A 82 -2.13 -8.57 -18.23
C LEU A 82 -2.55 -10.04 -18.19
N LYS A 83 -2.44 -10.74 -19.31
CA LYS A 83 -2.78 -12.17 -19.42
C LYS A 83 -4.18 -12.49 -18.86
N GLY A 84 -5.15 -11.65 -19.15
CA GLY A 84 -6.53 -11.80 -18.69
C GLY A 84 -6.76 -11.45 -17.22
N LYS A 85 -5.76 -10.90 -16.52
CA LYS A 85 -5.85 -10.52 -15.12
C LYS A 85 -5.70 -9.00 -14.95
N LYS A 86 -6.44 -8.45 -14.02
CA LYS A 86 -6.34 -7.06 -13.57
C LYS A 86 -6.65 -6.96 -12.08
N LEU A 87 -6.20 -5.89 -11.45
CA LEU A 87 -6.50 -5.56 -10.07
C LEU A 87 -7.23 -4.22 -10.00
N ASP A 88 -8.07 -4.10 -9.00
CA ASP A 88 -8.62 -2.82 -8.56
C ASP A 88 -7.83 -2.35 -7.35
N LEU A 89 -7.09 -1.26 -7.50
CA LEU A 89 -6.22 -0.72 -6.46
C LEU A 89 -6.88 0.44 -5.74
N VAL A 90 -6.61 0.55 -4.46
CA VAL A 90 -6.83 1.76 -3.68
C VAL A 90 -5.47 2.41 -3.47
N VAL A 91 -5.26 3.56 -4.08
CA VAL A 91 -4.00 4.29 -4.05
C VAL A 91 -4.15 5.51 -3.17
N LYS A 92 -3.37 5.55 -2.10
CA LYS A 92 -3.30 6.69 -1.20
C LYS A 92 -2.01 7.47 -1.47
N ASN A 93 -2.14 8.76 -1.71
CA ASN A 93 -1.02 9.65 -1.83
C ASN A 93 -0.64 10.17 -0.44
N CYS A 94 0.51 9.74 0.07
CA CYS A 94 0.99 10.13 1.39
C CYS A 94 1.84 11.40 1.29
N ARG A 95 1.51 12.39 2.11
CA ARG A 95 2.19 13.70 2.15
C ARG A 95 3.40 13.72 3.09
N VAL A 96 4.14 12.64 3.16
CA VAL A 96 5.33 12.56 3.99
C VAL A 96 6.41 13.44 3.38
N GLY A 97 6.89 14.42 4.15
CA GLY A 97 7.95 15.34 3.71
C GLY A 97 7.47 16.57 2.94
N GLU A 98 6.15 16.76 2.73
CA GLU A 98 5.66 18.08 2.36
C GLU A 98 5.87 19.04 3.54
N ASP A 99 6.49 20.19 3.27
CA ASP A 99 6.63 21.25 4.25
C ASP A 99 5.24 21.61 4.79
N VAL A 100 5.04 21.36 6.06
CA VAL A 100 3.83 21.83 6.74
C VAL A 100 3.87 23.34 6.62
N PRO A 101 2.86 24.01 6.01
CA PRO A 101 2.89 25.45 5.89
C PRO A 101 3.07 26.05 7.28
N LEU A 102 4.09 26.86 7.46
CA LEU A 102 4.38 27.61 8.72
C LEU A 102 3.20 28.49 9.18
N ALA A 103 2.13 28.53 8.40
CA ALA A 103 0.89 29.25 8.67
C ALA A 103 -0.15 28.46 9.47
N THR A 104 0.09 27.21 9.83
CA THR A 104 -0.76 26.48 10.79
C THR A 104 -0.45 26.99 12.20
N HIS A 105 -1.22 27.97 12.62
CA HIS A 105 -0.97 28.73 13.86
C HIS A 105 -1.38 28.02 15.15
N THR A 106 -1.95 26.80 15.08
CA THR A 106 -2.35 26.07 16.27
C THR A 106 -1.68 24.70 16.34
N LEU A 107 -1.18 24.37 17.53
CA LEU A 107 -0.64 23.05 17.84
C LEU A 107 -1.64 21.93 17.53
N LYS A 108 -2.93 22.22 17.63
CA LYS A 108 -4.02 21.26 17.33
C LYS A 108 -4.11 20.94 15.84
N GLU A 109 -3.94 21.94 14.97
CA GLU A 109 -3.89 21.72 13.52
C GLU A 109 -2.62 20.96 13.15
N PHE A 110 -1.50 21.25 13.79
CA PHE A 110 -0.25 20.54 13.63
C PHE A 110 -0.36 19.07 14.06
N LEU A 111 -1.03 18.78 15.18
CA LEU A 111 -1.26 17.42 15.68
C LEU A 111 -2.28 16.63 14.84
N ASN A 112 -3.19 17.31 14.17
CA ASN A 112 -4.16 16.69 13.27
C ASN A 112 -3.64 16.50 11.84
N THR A 113 -2.46 17.04 11.52
CA THR A 113 -1.79 16.73 10.25
C THR A 113 -1.36 15.28 10.31
N GLU A 114 -1.70 14.51 9.28
CA GLU A 114 -1.29 13.10 9.19
C GLU A 114 0.23 13.02 9.03
N PHE A 115 0.93 12.78 10.13
CA PHE A 115 2.38 12.52 10.11
C PHE A 115 2.72 11.06 9.87
N ASN A 116 1.72 10.20 9.77
CA ASN A 116 1.94 8.78 9.57
C ASN A 116 2.52 8.54 8.18
N SER A 117 3.72 8.00 8.16
CA SER A 117 4.31 7.51 6.93
C SER A 117 3.53 6.28 6.41
N PRO A 118 3.59 5.97 5.12
CA PRO A 118 2.99 4.73 4.60
C PRO A 118 3.56 3.48 5.28
N TRP A 119 4.80 3.54 5.74
CA TRP A 119 5.45 2.46 6.48
C TRP A 119 4.77 2.17 7.82
N GLU A 120 4.41 3.21 8.55
CA GLU A 120 3.67 3.10 9.83
C GLU A 120 2.26 2.57 9.62
N GLU A 121 1.57 3.06 8.61
CA GLU A 121 0.22 2.58 8.28
C GLU A 121 0.24 1.10 7.90
N PHE A 122 1.19 0.65 7.09
CA PHE A 122 1.33 -0.74 6.72
C PHE A 122 1.70 -1.63 7.91
N ALA A 123 2.60 -1.17 8.77
CA ALA A 123 2.94 -1.90 9.99
C ALA A 123 1.70 -2.11 10.88
N LEU A 124 0.90 -1.07 11.08
CA LEU A 124 -0.33 -1.15 11.86
C LEU A 124 -1.36 -2.11 11.22
N VAL A 125 -1.56 -2.02 9.92
CA VAL A 125 -2.50 -2.90 9.20
C VAL A 125 -2.06 -4.36 9.28
N MET A 126 -0.75 -4.64 9.15
CA MET A 126 -0.23 -5.99 9.28
C MET A 126 -0.41 -6.55 10.70
N GLU A 127 -0.22 -5.73 11.73
CA GLU A 127 -0.52 -6.11 13.12
C GLU A 127 -2.01 -6.43 13.32
N MET A 128 -2.90 -5.60 12.79
CA MET A 128 -4.35 -5.81 12.87
C MET A 128 -4.76 -7.12 12.17
N ARG A 129 -4.16 -7.44 11.05
CA ARG A 129 -4.42 -8.68 10.31
C ARG A 129 -3.87 -9.92 10.99
N SER A 130 -2.76 -9.80 11.72
CA SER A 130 -2.12 -10.92 12.42
C SER A 130 -2.94 -11.48 13.58
N GLY A 131 -3.87 -10.68 14.13
CA GLY A 131 -4.62 -11.05 15.33
C GLY A 131 -3.76 -11.15 16.60
N ALA A 132 -2.55 -10.59 16.60
CA ALA A 132 -1.59 -10.69 17.70
C ALA A 132 -2.01 -9.86 18.92
N PHE A 133 -2.88 -8.88 18.74
CA PHE A 133 -3.29 -7.95 19.80
C PHE A 133 -4.80 -8.03 20.06
N GLY A 134 -5.16 -8.21 21.30
CA GLY A 134 -6.54 -8.20 21.77
C GLY A 134 -7.01 -9.53 22.37
N PRO A 135 -8.13 -9.53 23.10
CA PRO A 135 -8.70 -10.73 23.66
C PRO A 135 -9.16 -11.66 22.53
N SER A 136 -8.79 -12.93 22.62
CA SER A 136 -9.30 -14.04 21.80
C SER A 136 -8.93 -14.06 20.30
N HIS A 137 -7.73 -13.62 19.92
CA HIS A 137 -7.19 -13.81 18.56
C HIS A 137 -8.14 -13.32 17.42
N ILE A 138 -8.80 -12.20 17.61
CA ILE A 138 -9.65 -11.61 16.59
C ILE A 138 -8.78 -10.93 15.54
N ALA A 139 -8.65 -11.55 14.37
CA ALA A 139 -8.08 -10.90 13.22
C ALA A 139 -9.08 -9.88 12.65
N ILE A 140 -8.66 -8.61 12.55
CA ILE A 140 -9.48 -7.57 11.92
C ILE A 140 -9.30 -7.68 10.41
N ARG A 141 -10.42 -7.86 9.69
CA ARG A 141 -10.39 -7.86 8.23
C ARG A 141 -10.16 -6.45 7.73
N THR A 142 -9.04 -6.24 7.07
CA THR A 142 -8.67 -4.99 6.41
C THR A 142 -8.47 -5.23 4.92
N GLN A 143 -8.28 -4.16 4.16
CA GLN A 143 -7.72 -4.29 2.80
C GLN A 143 -6.32 -4.89 2.88
N GLU A 144 -5.95 -5.65 1.87
CA GLU A 144 -4.59 -6.19 1.78
C GLU A 144 -3.61 -5.06 1.42
N PRO A 145 -2.60 -4.80 2.26
CA PRO A 145 -1.56 -3.84 1.93
C PRO A 145 -0.62 -4.44 0.89
N LEU A 146 -0.65 -3.94 -0.33
CA LEU A 146 0.08 -4.54 -1.45
C LEU A 146 1.49 -3.99 -1.59
N GLY A 147 1.66 -2.69 -1.56
CA GLY A 147 2.97 -2.10 -1.76
C GLY A 147 3.02 -0.60 -1.52
N ILE A 148 4.23 -0.09 -1.48
CA ILE A 148 4.56 1.32 -1.35
C ILE A 148 5.46 1.70 -2.51
N TYR A 149 5.08 2.75 -3.23
CA TYR A 149 5.87 3.30 -4.32
C TYR A 149 6.45 4.65 -3.90
N VAL A 150 7.75 4.79 -4.09
CA VAL A 150 8.49 6.03 -3.85
C VAL A 150 8.97 6.54 -5.21
N PRO A 151 8.47 7.69 -5.68
CA PRO A 151 8.92 8.28 -6.95
C PRO A 151 10.41 8.63 -6.95
N PRO A 152 11.02 8.70 -8.16
CA PRO A 152 12.42 9.09 -8.29
C PRO A 152 12.67 10.54 -7.91
#